data_24ea5794bd250aaf7b07b37fc043046e
#
_entry.id   24ea5794bd250aaf7b07b37fc043046e
#
_cell.length_a   1.000
_cell.length_b   1.000
_cell.length_c   1.000
_cell.angle_alpha   90.00
_cell.angle_beta   90.00
_cell.angle_gamma   90.00
#
_symmetry.space_group_name_H-M   'P 1'
#
loop_
_entity.id
_entity.type
_entity.pdbx_description
1 polymer ?
#
loop_
_entity_poly.entity_id
_entity_poly.type
_entity_poly.pdbx_seq_one_letter_code
_entity_poly.pdbx_strand_id
1 'polypeptide(L)'
;MTIYKGERQRQFPTKISTTSFVKLYILHLLNEKSYYGNKIKDEIKTRLNDRWEPSPGMIYPLLRELEGEGYIEGWWDEPDKRSIRRYRITDEGKKHYKILLLQNKTSFEDSLLIVKNVLKDIYGERI
;
A
#
# COMPACT_ATOMS: atom_id res chain seq x y z
N MET A 1 -7.14 -29.55 12.91
CA MET A 1 -6.03 -29.08 13.06
C MET A 1 -5.91 -27.63 12.96
N THR A 2 -5.68 -27.16 14.01
CA THR A 2 -5.46 -25.77 14.10
C THR A 2 -4.15 -25.33 13.51
N ILE A 3 -3.44 -26.29 13.02
CA ILE A 3 -2.20 -26.04 12.40
C ILE A 3 -2.29 -25.01 11.31
N TYR A 4 -3.44 -24.92 10.65
CA TYR A 4 -3.58 -23.93 9.62
C TYR A 4 -3.45 -22.52 10.11
N LYS A 5 -3.99 -22.24 11.29
CA LYS A 5 -3.77 -20.93 11.87
C LYS A 5 -2.32 -20.71 12.16
N GLY A 6 -1.66 -21.71 12.70
CA GLY A 6 -0.23 -21.62 12.97
C GLY A 6 0.58 -21.37 11.73
N GLU A 7 0.26 -22.06 10.66
CA GLU A 7 0.97 -21.88 9.40
C GLU A 7 0.74 -20.52 8.79
N ARG A 8 -0.47 -19.99 8.82
CA ARG A 8 -0.74 -18.66 8.33
C ARG A 8 0.00 -17.61 9.13
N GLN A 9 0.09 -17.80 10.44
CA GLN A 9 0.79 -16.90 11.32
C GLN A 9 2.29 -16.95 11.11
N ARG A 10 2.77 -18.01 10.48
CA ARG A 10 4.18 -18.20 10.20
C ARG A 10 4.56 -17.76 8.81
N GLN A 11 3.68 -17.02 8.15
CA GLN A 11 4.06 -16.46 6.87
C GLN A 11 5.29 -15.58 7.05
N PHE A 12 6.27 -15.90 6.31
CA PHE A 12 7.55 -15.25 6.36
C PHE A 12 7.58 -14.12 5.36
N PRO A 13 8.34 -13.12 5.65
CA PRO A 13 8.74 -12.53 6.92
C PRO A 13 7.96 -11.28 7.25
N THR A 14 6.96 -10.92 6.45
CA THR A 14 6.21 -9.70 6.65
C THR A 14 4.82 -10.02 7.19
N LYS A 15 4.40 -9.25 8.17
CA LYS A 15 3.05 -9.35 8.74
C LYS A 15 2.09 -8.41 8.05
N ILE A 16 2.54 -7.75 7.00
CA ILE A 16 1.74 -6.76 6.28
C ILE A 16 1.15 -7.43 5.05
N SER A 17 -0.19 -7.41 4.94
CA SER A 17 -0.82 -7.91 3.72
C SER A 17 -0.55 -6.94 2.57
N THR A 18 -0.50 -7.48 1.36
CA THR A 18 -0.33 -6.66 0.17
C THR A 18 -1.44 -5.62 0.04
N THR A 19 -2.67 -6.03 0.35
CA THR A 19 -3.82 -5.13 0.32
C THR A 19 -3.65 -3.95 1.28
N SER A 20 -3.26 -4.22 2.53
CA SER A 20 -3.04 -3.16 3.51
C SER A 20 -1.90 -2.24 3.10
N PHE A 21 -0.84 -2.81 2.55
CA PHE A 21 0.30 -2.04 2.07
C PHE A 21 -0.10 -1.08 0.94
N VAL A 22 -0.86 -1.58 -0.04
CA VAL A 22 -1.29 -0.75 -1.17
C VAL A 22 -2.26 0.34 -0.72
N LYS A 23 -3.22 0.02 0.16
CA LYS A 23 -4.12 1.03 0.72
C LYS A 23 -3.36 2.14 1.43
N LEU A 24 -2.39 1.77 2.25
CA LEU A 24 -1.56 2.74 2.95
C LEU A 24 -0.83 3.64 1.95
N TYR A 25 -0.27 3.05 0.90
CA TYR A 25 0.47 3.81 -0.11
C TYR A 25 -0.44 4.74 -0.91
N ILE A 26 -1.64 4.28 -1.28
CA ILE A 26 -2.62 5.14 -1.96
C ILE A 26 -2.92 6.38 -1.11
N LEU A 27 -3.22 6.18 0.16
CA LEU A 27 -3.54 7.29 1.06
C LEU A 27 -2.34 8.20 1.27
N HIS A 28 -1.15 7.63 1.35
CA HIS A 28 0.09 8.39 1.47
C HIS A 28 0.28 9.34 0.28
N LEU A 29 0.13 8.82 -0.92
CA LEU A 29 0.27 9.64 -2.13
C LEU A 29 -0.80 10.72 -2.20
N LEU A 30 -2.04 10.36 -1.94
CA LEU A 30 -3.15 11.30 -2.00
C LEU A 30 -3.12 12.32 -0.85
N ASN A 31 -2.39 12.02 0.23
CA ASN A 31 -2.14 13.01 1.28
C ASN A 31 -1.19 14.11 0.80
N GLU A 32 -0.40 13.84 -0.22
CA GLU A 32 0.51 14.83 -0.81
C GLU A 32 -0.21 15.71 -1.83
N LYS A 33 -0.96 15.10 -2.73
CA LYS A 33 -1.72 15.79 -3.78
C LYS A 33 -2.68 14.83 -4.46
N SER A 34 -3.55 15.34 -5.32
CA SER A 34 -4.41 14.48 -6.14
C SER A 34 -3.61 13.80 -7.24
N TYR A 35 -4.05 12.61 -7.63
CA TYR A 35 -3.43 11.81 -8.69
C TYR A 35 -4.48 11.14 -9.55
N TYR A 36 -4.16 10.93 -10.81
CA TYR A 36 -4.93 10.00 -11.66
C TYR A 36 -4.67 8.57 -11.21
N GLY A 37 -5.67 7.72 -11.34
CA GLY A 37 -5.57 6.32 -10.89
C GLY A 37 -4.39 5.57 -11.50
N ASN A 38 -4.14 5.73 -12.80
CA ASN A 38 -3.01 5.09 -13.45
C ASN A 38 -1.66 5.64 -12.95
N LYS A 39 -1.62 6.89 -12.51
CA LYS A 39 -0.40 7.50 -11.98
C LYS A 39 -0.08 7.05 -10.57
N ILE A 40 -1.09 6.67 -9.79
CA ILE A 40 -0.88 6.12 -8.45
C ILE A 40 -0.01 4.87 -8.54
N LYS A 41 -0.37 3.95 -9.45
CA LYS A 41 0.39 2.73 -9.67
C LYS A 41 1.83 3.02 -10.08
N ASP A 42 2.00 3.92 -11.05
CA ASP A 42 3.32 4.29 -11.54
C ASP A 42 4.17 4.93 -10.44
N GLU A 43 3.56 5.76 -9.61
CA GLU A 43 4.28 6.44 -8.54
C GLU A 43 4.73 5.47 -7.45
N ILE A 44 3.92 4.48 -7.11
CA ILE A 44 4.33 3.43 -6.18
C ILE A 44 5.56 2.71 -6.72
N LYS A 45 5.52 2.32 -7.99
CA LYS A 45 6.65 1.65 -8.64
C LYS A 45 7.93 2.50 -8.56
N THR A 46 7.82 3.77 -8.91
CA THR A 46 8.98 4.69 -8.91
C THR A 46 9.58 4.82 -7.51
N ARG A 47 8.74 5.00 -6.48
CA ARG A 47 9.21 5.17 -5.11
C ARG A 47 9.81 3.90 -4.52
N LEU A 48 9.47 2.75 -5.07
CA LEU A 48 10.06 1.47 -4.68
C LEU A 48 11.22 1.07 -5.61
N ASN A 49 11.78 2.03 -6.34
CA ASN A 49 12.93 1.83 -7.23
C ASN A 49 12.70 0.73 -8.26
N ASP A 50 11.49 0.70 -8.83
CA ASP A 50 11.05 -0.27 -9.84
C ASP A 50 11.10 -1.74 -9.37
N ARG A 51 11.20 -1.97 -8.07
CA ARG A 51 11.28 -3.32 -7.51
C ARG A 51 9.92 -4.00 -7.42
N TRP A 52 8.86 -3.22 -7.37
CA TRP A 52 7.52 -3.76 -7.23
C TRP A 52 6.46 -2.71 -7.58
N GLU A 53 5.34 -3.18 -8.10
CA GLU A 53 4.16 -2.35 -8.34
C GLU A 53 2.89 -3.18 -8.15
N PRO A 54 1.77 -2.56 -7.73
CA PRO A 54 0.50 -3.27 -7.70
C PRO A 54 -0.02 -3.50 -9.10
N SER A 55 -0.66 -4.65 -9.33
CA SER A 55 -1.31 -4.93 -10.60
C SER A 55 -2.57 -4.07 -10.77
N PRO A 56 -3.02 -3.85 -12.01
CA PRO A 56 -4.32 -3.19 -12.23
C PRO A 56 -5.47 -3.91 -11.54
N GLY A 57 -5.42 -5.24 -11.49
CA GLY A 57 -6.42 -6.06 -10.81
C GLY A 57 -6.45 -5.85 -9.30
N MET A 58 -5.42 -5.25 -8.72
CA MET A 58 -5.38 -4.91 -7.31
C MET A 58 -5.67 -3.42 -7.09
N ILE A 59 -5.05 -2.54 -7.86
CA ILE A 59 -5.11 -1.10 -7.59
C ILE A 59 -6.51 -0.53 -7.79
N TYR A 60 -7.17 -0.87 -8.89
CA TYR A 60 -8.48 -0.28 -9.19
C TYR A 60 -9.60 -0.74 -8.24
N PRO A 61 -9.69 -2.02 -7.86
CA PRO A 61 -10.64 -2.43 -6.83
C PRO A 61 -10.40 -1.74 -5.48
N LEU A 62 -9.15 -1.52 -5.10
CA LEU A 62 -8.83 -0.84 -3.85
C LEU A 62 -9.20 0.65 -3.89
N LEU A 63 -9.00 1.30 -5.03
CA LEU A 63 -9.47 2.68 -5.21
C LEU A 63 -10.99 2.77 -5.04
N ARG A 64 -11.72 1.83 -5.63
CA ARG A 64 -13.19 1.79 -5.48
C ARG A 64 -13.59 1.54 -4.03
N GLU A 65 -12.90 0.65 -3.36
CA GLU A 65 -13.18 0.36 -1.96
C GLU A 65 -12.95 1.57 -1.07
N LEU A 66 -11.81 2.24 -1.22
CA LEU A 66 -11.49 3.43 -0.44
C LEU A 66 -12.47 4.58 -0.72
N GLU A 67 -12.90 4.70 -1.96
CA GLU A 67 -13.91 5.69 -2.33
C GLU A 67 -15.26 5.34 -1.71
N GLY A 68 -15.65 4.07 -1.76
CA GLY A 68 -16.89 3.60 -1.14
C GLY A 68 -16.91 3.79 0.37
N GLU A 69 -15.77 3.73 1.02
CA GLU A 69 -15.63 3.96 2.44
C GLU A 69 -15.52 5.44 2.83
N GLY A 70 -15.46 6.32 1.83
CA GLY A 70 -15.41 7.76 2.08
C GLY A 70 -14.01 8.30 2.39
N TYR A 71 -12.97 7.53 2.21
CA TYR A 71 -11.60 7.95 2.50
C TYR A 71 -10.95 8.71 1.35
N ILE A 72 -11.41 8.46 0.15
CA ILE A 72 -11.00 9.21 -1.04
C ILE A 72 -12.23 9.52 -1.86
N GLU A 73 -12.12 10.51 -2.74
CA GLU A 73 -13.18 10.79 -3.71
C GLU A 73 -12.55 10.95 -5.08
N GLY A 74 -13.26 10.43 -6.07
CA GLY A 74 -12.79 10.47 -7.44
C GLY A 74 -13.75 11.24 -8.33
N TRP A 75 -13.20 11.79 -9.41
CA TRP A 75 -14.01 12.49 -10.40
C TRP A 75 -13.35 12.32 -11.77
N TRP A 76 -14.14 12.61 -12.81
CA TRP A 76 -13.66 12.58 -14.18
C TRP A 76 -13.26 14.00 -14.57
N ASP A 77 -11.97 14.24 -14.84
CA ASP A 77 -11.50 15.55 -15.28
C ASP A 77 -12.08 15.91 -16.65
N GLU A 78 -12.18 14.89 -17.52
CA GLU A 78 -12.75 15.05 -18.86
C GLU A 78 -13.87 14.06 -19.00
N PRO A 79 -15.15 14.53 -19.03
CA PRO A 79 -16.31 13.63 -19.09
C PRO A 79 -16.28 12.64 -20.25
N ASP A 80 -15.64 13.02 -21.38
CA ASP A 80 -15.57 12.17 -22.54
C ASP A 80 -14.48 11.11 -22.48
N LYS A 81 -13.58 11.18 -21.48
CA LYS A 81 -12.47 10.24 -21.32
C LYS A 81 -12.59 9.51 -19.99
N ARG A 82 -13.51 8.56 -19.94
CA ARG A 82 -13.82 7.84 -18.70
C ARG A 82 -12.70 6.96 -18.16
N SER A 83 -11.64 6.76 -18.93
CA SER A 83 -10.47 6.03 -18.47
C SER A 83 -9.57 6.85 -17.54
N ILE A 84 -9.78 8.17 -17.44
CA ILE A 84 -8.93 9.08 -16.69
C ILE A 84 -9.72 9.62 -15.50
N ARG A 85 -9.68 8.86 -14.42
CA ARG A 85 -10.33 9.27 -13.18
C ARG A 85 -9.28 9.78 -12.20
N ARG A 86 -9.55 10.95 -11.64
CA ARG A 86 -8.66 11.58 -10.67
C ARG A 86 -9.20 11.38 -9.26
N TYR A 87 -8.30 11.28 -8.31
CA TYR A 87 -8.65 11.03 -6.90
C TYR A 87 -8.00 12.02 -5.97
N ARG A 88 -8.65 12.28 -4.86
CA ARG A 88 -8.10 13.07 -3.76
C ARG A 88 -8.50 12.44 -2.43
N ILE A 89 -7.70 12.70 -1.39
CA ILE A 89 -8.01 12.22 -0.06
C ILE A 89 -9.07 13.14 0.57
N THR A 90 -9.96 12.56 1.37
CA THR A 90 -10.95 13.31 2.15
C THR A 90 -10.41 13.58 3.55
N ASP A 91 -11.11 14.39 4.35
CA ASP A 91 -10.73 14.60 5.74
C ASP A 91 -10.78 13.30 6.53
N GLU A 92 -11.78 12.46 6.27
CA GLU A 92 -11.86 11.13 6.89
C GLU A 92 -10.71 10.24 6.44
N GLY A 93 -10.32 10.35 5.18
CA GLY A 93 -9.17 9.62 4.66
C GLY A 93 -7.86 10.03 5.33
N LYS A 94 -7.69 11.32 5.63
CA LYS A 94 -6.50 11.79 6.35
C LYS A 94 -6.42 11.21 7.75
N LYS A 95 -7.55 11.13 8.44
CA LYS A 95 -7.61 10.51 9.76
C LYS A 95 -7.28 9.03 9.68
N HIS A 96 -7.86 8.33 8.72
CA HIS A 96 -7.62 6.91 8.51
C HIS A 96 -6.16 6.64 8.16
N TYR A 97 -5.57 7.48 7.33
CA TYR A 97 -4.16 7.39 6.97
C TYR A 97 -3.27 7.43 8.22
N LYS A 98 -3.53 8.37 9.12
CA LYS A 98 -2.75 8.46 10.37
C LYS A 98 -2.86 7.21 11.22
N ILE A 99 -4.05 6.62 11.28
CA ILE A 99 -4.26 5.36 12.00
C ILE A 99 -3.45 4.23 11.37
N LEU A 100 -3.50 4.12 10.05
CA LEU A 100 -2.74 3.09 9.33
C LEU A 100 -1.24 3.25 9.49
N LEU A 101 -0.74 4.49 9.51
CA LEU A 101 0.67 4.75 9.78
C LEU A 101 1.10 4.14 11.11
N LEU A 102 0.33 4.40 12.16
CA LEU A 102 0.65 3.91 13.50
C LEU A 102 0.53 2.39 13.58
N GLN A 103 -0.51 1.83 12.97
CA GLN A 103 -0.76 0.38 13.05
C GLN A 103 0.28 -0.46 12.33
N ASN A 104 0.87 0.07 11.27
CA ASN A 104 1.75 -0.72 10.40
C ASN A 104 3.24 -0.46 10.62
N LYS A 105 3.61 0.59 11.35
CA LYS A 105 5.02 0.96 11.48
C LYS A 105 5.87 -0.15 12.07
N THR A 106 5.42 -0.75 13.18
CA THR A 106 6.17 -1.82 13.85
C THR A 106 6.36 -3.02 12.94
N SER A 107 5.34 -3.36 12.15
CA SER A 107 5.44 -4.48 11.22
C SER A 107 6.49 -4.24 10.13
N PHE A 108 6.60 -3.00 9.64
CA PHE A 108 7.65 -2.64 8.69
C PHE A 108 9.02 -2.71 9.34
N GLU A 109 9.16 -2.20 10.56
CA GLU A 109 10.42 -2.22 11.28
C GLU A 109 10.88 -3.65 11.56
N ASP A 110 9.97 -4.50 12.01
CA ASP A 110 10.27 -5.91 12.26
C ASP A 110 10.67 -6.63 10.98
N SER A 111 9.97 -6.37 9.87
CA SER A 111 10.30 -6.97 8.59
C SER A 111 11.69 -6.56 8.12
N LEU A 112 12.04 -5.29 8.29
CA LEU A 112 13.37 -4.80 7.93
C LEU A 112 14.44 -5.50 8.77
N LEU A 113 14.22 -5.64 10.07
CA LEU A 113 15.16 -6.30 10.96
C LEU A 113 15.38 -7.75 10.58
N ILE A 114 14.31 -8.48 10.28
CA ILE A 114 14.40 -9.87 9.84
C ILE A 114 15.26 -9.98 8.59
N VAL A 115 15.00 -9.17 7.58
CA VAL A 115 15.74 -9.20 6.32
C VAL A 115 17.20 -8.85 6.54
N LYS A 116 17.50 -7.83 7.36
CA LYS A 116 18.88 -7.48 7.71
C LYS A 116 19.60 -8.64 8.39
N ASN A 117 18.96 -9.31 9.32
CA ASN A 117 19.54 -10.44 10.01
C ASN A 117 19.85 -11.60 9.08
N VAL A 118 18.96 -11.87 8.11
CA VAL A 118 19.20 -12.87 7.09
C VAL A 118 20.44 -12.54 6.25
N LEU A 119 20.57 -11.29 5.83
CA LEU A 119 21.72 -10.86 5.03
C LEU A 119 23.02 -10.95 5.81
N LYS A 120 23.00 -10.61 7.09
CA LYS A 120 24.17 -10.72 7.95
C LYS A 120 24.56 -12.17 8.21
N ASP A 121 23.59 -12.97 8.61
CA ASP A 121 23.85 -14.34 9.08
C ASP A 121 24.17 -15.28 7.92
N ILE A 122 23.35 -15.28 6.88
CA ILE A 122 23.49 -16.23 5.77
C ILE A 122 24.52 -15.75 4.75
N TYR A 123 24.52 -14.47 4.45
CA TYR A 123 25.35 -13.92 3.39
C TYR A 123 26.58 -13.16 3.87
N GLY A 124 26.70 -12.97 5.18
CA GLY A 124 27.86 -12.30 5.75
C GLY A 124 27.96 -10.80 5.42
N GLU A 125 26.83 -10.19 5.04
CA GLU A 125 26.85 -8.77 4.68
C GLU A 125 26.87 -7.88 5.92
N ARG A 126 27.52 -6.75 5.76
CA ARG A 126 27.53 -5.71 6.79
C ARG A 126 26.44 -4.69 6.45
N ILE A 127 25.44 -4.64 7.28
CA ILE A 127 24.33 -3.71 7.06
C ILE A 127 24.09 -2.92 8.32
#